data_bbbbe9319d47ed5506edebc20f9427d6
#
_entry.id   bbbbe9319d47ed5506edebc20f9427d6
#
_cell.length_a   1.000
_cell.length_b   1.000
_cell.length_c   1.000
_cell.angle_alpha   90.00
_cell.angle_beta   90.00
_cell.angle_gamma   90.00
#
_symmetry.space_group_name_H-M   'P 1'
#
loop_
_entity.id
_entity.type
_entity.pdbx_description
1 polymer ?
#
loop_
_entity_poly.entity_id
_entity_poly.type
_entity_poly.pdbx_seq_one_letter_code
_entity_poly.pdbx_strand_id
1 'polypeptide(L)'
;MESRGSIPVMSLQQRMRISRENAGLNQEEMAKKIGIGRATYAKTEQGVREPRRGELLAIAAITGVDSHWLATGEVPEVGEH
;
A
#
# COMPACT_ATOMS: atom_id res chain seq x y z
N MET A 1 7.67 -8.13 -31.64
CA MET A 1 7.13 -8.37 -31.12
C MET A 1 6.57 -7.63 -30.51
N GLU A 2 6.03 -7.49 -30.34
CA GLU A 2 5.51 -6.82 -29.76
C GLU A 2 5.14 -6.98 -28.66
N SER A 3 5.43 -6.42 -28.03
CA SER A 3 5.04 -6.60 -26.88
C SER A 3 3.76 -6.24 -26.76
N ARG A 4 2.98 -6.80 -26.44
CA ARG A 4 1.90 -6.53 -26.25
C ARG A 4 1.74 -5.93 -25.15
N GLY A 5 2.32 -5.20 -24.78
CA GLY A 5 2.13 -4.44 -23.77
C GLY A 5 2.22 -5.07 -22.51
N SER A 6 3.26 -5.10 -21.91
CA SER A 6 3.27 -5.60 -20.60
C SER A 6 2.54 -4.68 -19.70
N ILE A 7 1.82 -5.18 -18.78
CA ILE A 7 1.14 -4.41 -17.77
C ILE A 7 2.09 -4.28 -16.60
N PRO A 8 2.48 -3.08 -16.22
CA PRO A 8 3.40 -2.92 -15.10
C PRO A 8 2.79 -3.46 -13.82
N VAL A 9 3.59 -4.15 -13.05
CA VAL A 9 3.17 -4.65 -11.76
C VAL A 9 3.40 -3.55 -10.74
N MET A 10 2.39 -3.23 -9.96
CA MET A 10 2.52 -2.21 -8.94
C MET A 10 3.39 -2.71 -7.81
N SER A 11 4.35 -1.89 -7.40
CA SER A 11 5.20 -2.22 -6.27
C SER A 11 4.42 -2.07 -4.97
N LEU A 12 4.96 -2.60 -3.90
CA LEU A 12 4.38 -2.42 -2.58
C LEU A 12 4.22 -0.93 -2.28
N GLN A 13 5.22 -0.13 -2.60
CA GLN A 13 5.17 1.30 -2.33
C GLN A 13 4.06 1.97 -3.10
N GLN A 14 3.84 1.55 -4.33
CA GLN A 14 2.74 2.09 -5.13
C GLN A 14 1.39 1.68 -4.56
N ARG A 15 1.28 0.45 -4.09
CA ARG A 15 0.03 0.00 -3.47
C ARG A 15 -0.27 0.78 -2.20
N MET A 16 0.76 1.05 -1.40
CA MET A 16 0.60 1.86 -0.21
C MET A 16 0.11 3.26 -0.56
N ARG A 17 0.74 3.87 -1.54
CA ARG A 17 0.41 5.22 -1.95
C ARG A 17 -1.01 5.30 -2.51
N ILE A 18 -1.37 4.39 -3.38
CA ILE A 18 -2.69 4.38 -3.98
C ILE A 18 -3.76 4.16 -2.92
N SER A 19 -3.52 3.25 -1.98
CA SER A 19 -4.46 3.00 -0.90
C SER A 19 -4.68 4.25 -0.07
N ARG A 20 -3.57 4.94 0.25
CA ARG A 20 -3.63 6.17 1.02
C ARG A 20 -4.40 7.26 0.27
N GLU A 21 -4.05 7.47 -1.00
CA GLU A 21 -4.69 8.52 -1.79
C GLU A 21 -6.17 8.23 -2.01
N ASN A 22 -6.49 6.98 -2.23
CA ASN A 22 -7.88 6.58 -2.41
C ASN A 22 -8.70 6.81 -1.14
N ALA A 23 -8.07 6.76 0.01
CA ALA A 23 -8.73 7.04 1.27
C ALA A 23 -8.78 8.54 1.59
N GLY A 24 -8.20 9.37 0.72
CA GLY A 24 -8.24 10.80 0.91
C GLY A 24 -7.25 11.33 1.93
N LEU A 25 -6.18 10.59 2.20
CA LEU A 25 -5.22 10.97 3.23
C LEU A 25 -3.91 11.43 2.62
N ASN A 26 -3.30 12.44 3.21
CA ASN A 26 -1.95 12.81 2.82
C ASN A 26 -0.97 12.01 3.69
N GLN A 27 0.32 12.15 3.42
CA GLN A 27 1.34 11.36 4.12
C GLN A 27 1.39 11.67 5.60
N GLU A 28 1.20 12.92 5.97
CA GLU A 28 1.24 13.30 7.37
C GLU A 28 0.06 12.69 8.13
N GLU A 29 -1.12 12.72 7.54
CA GLU A 29 -2.29 12.15 8.15
C GLU A 29 -2.15 10.65 8.32
N MET A 30 -1.63 9.97 7.30
CA MET A 30 -1.44 8.54 7.38
C MET A 30 -0.41 8.20 8.47
N ALA A 31 0.71 8.92 8.50
CA ALA A 31 1.74 8.67 9.49
C ALA A 31 1.19 8.80 10.90
N LYS A 32 0.37 9.84 11.11
CA LYS A 32 -0.24 10.05 12.40
C LYS A 32 -1.16 8.91 12.78
N LYS A 33 -1.95 8.43 11.84
CA LYS A 33 -2.88 7.34 12.13
C LYS A 33 -2.16 6.03 12.42
N ILE A 34 -1.01 5.81 11.79
CA ILE A 34 -0.23 4.62 12.05
C ILE A 34 0.57 4.76 13.33
N GLY A 35 0.93 5.99 13.71
CA GLY A 35 1.72 6.23 14.90
C GLY A 35 3.21 6.31 14.63
N ILE A 36 3.62 6.73 13.44
CA ILE A 36 5.04 6.90 13.12
C ILE A 36 5.24 8.32 12.62
N GLY A 37 6.49 8.74 12.52
CA GLY A 37 6.81 10.07 12.06
C GLY A 37 6.53 10.23 10.58
N ARG A 38 6.21 11.47 10.18
CA ARG A 38 5.92 11.75 8.79
C ARG A 38 7.10 11.40 7.88
N ALA A 39 8.32 11.78 8.28
CA ALA A 39 9.50 11.50 7.46
C ALA A 39 9.72 10.00 7.33
N THR A 40 9.47 9.24 8.41
CA THR A 40 9.58 7.80 8.40
C THR A 40 8.58 7.19 7.42
N TYR A 41 7.34 7.67 7.46
CA TYR A 41 6.32 7.18 6.55
C TYR A 41 6.68 7.51 5.10
N ALA A 42 7.14 8.74 4.85
CA ALA A 42 7.51 9.15 3.50
C ALA A 42 8.62 8.26 2.94
N LYS A 43 9.61 7.93 3.76
CA LYS A 43 10.69 7.05 3.32
C LYS A 43 10.17 5.65 3.00
N THR A 44 9.17 5.21 3.73
CA THR A 44 8.58 3.90 3.48
C THR A 44 7.86 3.89 2.13
N GLU A 45 7.12 4.94 1.83
CA GLU A 45 6.45 5.04 0.54
C GLU A 45 7.43 5.22 -0.62
N GLN A 46 8.60 5.77 -0.34
CA GLN A 46 9.63 5.93 -1.36
C GLN A 46 10.43 4.65 -1.60
N GLY A 47 10.27 3.67 -0.76
CA GLY A 47 11.02 2.43 -0.88
C GLY A 47 12.38 2.48 -0.21
N VAL A 48 12.67 3.56 0.52
CA VAL A 48 13.95 3.68 1.22
C VAL A 48 13.93 2.91 2.53
N ARG A 49 12.73 2.74 3.09
CA ARG A 49 12.57 2.01 4.33
C ARG A 49 11.53 0.92 4.13
N GLU A 50 11.79 -0.26 4.65
CA GLU A 50 10.83 -1.35 4.57
C GLU A 50 9.71 -1.17 5.58
N PRO A 51 8.46 -1.32 5.20
CA PRO A 51 7.38 -1.23 6.18
C PRO A 51 7.40 -2.46 7.07
N ARG A 52 7.03 -2.29 8.33
CA ARG A 52 6.87 -3.40 9.23
C ARG A 52 5.50 -4.02 8.99
N ARG A 53 5.39 -5.30 9.34
CA ARG A 53 4.15 -6.00 9.12
C ARG A 53 2.97 -5.30 9.81
N GLY A 54 3.16 -4.86 11.05
CA GLY A 54 2.11 -4.15 11.76
C GLY A 54 1.70 -2.86 11.09
N GLU A 55 2.65 -2.20 10.44
CA GLU A 55 2.35 -0.97 9.71
C GLU A 55 1.49 -1.27 8.49
N LEU A 56 1.79 -2.34 7.77
CA LEU A 56 0.97 -2.72 6.62
C LEU A 56 -0.45 -3.10 7.04
N LEU A 57 -0.58 -3.82 8.15
CA LEU A 57 -1.89 -4.16 8.65
C LEU A 57 -2.67 -2.91 9.06
N ALA A 58 -1.99 -1.94 9.66
CA ALA A 58 -2.63 -0.69 10.04
C ALA A 58 -3.07 0.10 8.79
N ILE A 59 -2.22 0.16 7.78
CA ILE A 59 -2.58 0.85 6.54
C ILE A 59 -3.81 0.20 5.91
N ALA A 60 -3.83 -1.13 5.87
CA ALA A 60 -4.97 -1.83 5.30
C ALA A 60 -6.25 -1.52 6.07
N ALA A 61 -6.17 -1.52 7.38
CA ALA A 61 -7.34 -1.23 8.22
C ALA A 61 -7.80 0.21 8.03
N ILE A 62 -6.87 1.15 7.98
CA ILE A 62 -7.20 2.57 7.85
C ILE A 62 -7.81 2.86 6.48
N THR A 63 -7.31 2.25 5.44
CA THR A 63 -7.74 2.55 4.08
C THR A 63 -8.86 1.64 3.59
N GLY A 64 -9.11 0.55 4.29
CA GLY A 64 -10.15 -0.38 3.89
C GLY A 64 -9.75 -1.35 2.81
N VAL A 65 -8.47 -1.40 2.44
CA VAL A 65 -8.03 -2.35 1.41
C VAL A 65 -7.71 -3.70 2.05
N ASP A 66 -7.71 -4.73 1.23
CA ASP A 66 -7.37 -6.07 1.68
C ASP A 66 -5.89 -6.12 2.07
N SER A 67 -5.59 -6.64 3.26
CA SER A 67 -4.22 -6.62 3.75
C SER A 67 -3.31 -7.55 2.95
N HIS A 68 -3.82 -8.66 2.46
CA HIS A 68 -3.00 -9.56 1.66
C HIS A 68 -2.66 -8.92 0.32
N TRP A 69 -3.64 -8.27 -0.31
CA TRP A 69 -3.37 -7.54 -1.54
C TRP A 69 -2.34 -6.44 -1.31
N LEU A 70 -2.48 -5.69 -0.22
CA LEU A 70 -1.55 -4.62 0.05
C LEU A 70 -0.13 -5.17 0.16
N ALA A 71 0.04 -6.26 0.86
CA ALA A 71 1.37 -6.82 1.09
C ALA A 71 1.94 -7.53 -0.13
N THR A 72 1.11 -8.20 -0.91
CA THR A 72 1.61 -9.08 -1.96
C THR A 72 1.24 -8.67 -3.38
N GLY A 73 0.21 -7.88 -3.53
CA GLY A 73 -0.31 -7.53 -4.85
C GLY A 73 -1.28 -8.56 -5.41
N GLU A 74 -1.53 -9.63 -4.69
CA GLU A 74 -2.44 -10.65 -5.17
C GLU A 74 -3.87 -10.26 -4.89
N VAL A 75 -4.70 -10.36 -5.92
CA VAL A 75 -6.11 -10.02 -5.78
C VAL A 75 -6.79 -11.11 -4.99
N PRO A 76 -7.62 -10.76 -4.00
CA PRO A 76 -8.30 -11.77 -3.21
C PRO A 76 -9.18 -12.63 -4.11
N GLU A 77 -9.21 -13.93 -3.80
CA GLU A 77 -10.02 -14.82 -4.53
C GLU A 77 -11.43 -14.63 -4.17
N VAL A 78 -12.29 -14.46 -5.11
CA VAL A 78 -13.70 -14.30 -4.83
C VAL A 78 -14.30 -15.67 -4.80
N GLY A 79 -14.79 -16.02 -3.73
CA GLY A 79 -15.39 -17.31 -3.60
C GLY A 79 -16.56 -17.46 -4.54
N GLU A 80 -16.72 -18.62 -5.13
CA GLU A 80 -17.63 -18.79 -5.99
C GLU A 80 -18.58 -19.56 -5.46
N HIS A 81 -19.51 -19.40 -5.40
CA HIS A 81 -20.46 -20.17 -4.72
C HIS A 81 -21.71 -20.32 -5.47
#